data_888e518ee7ac4e2515f6de0dfa699292
#
_entry.id   888e518ee7ac4e2515f6de0dfa699292
#
_cell.length_a   1.000
_cell.length_b   1.000
_cell.length_c   1.000
_cell.angle_alpha   90.00
_cell.angle_beta   90.00
_cell.angle_gamma   90.00
#
_symmetry.space_group_name_H-M   'P 1'
#
loop_
_entity.id
_entity.type
_entity.pdbx_description
1 polymer ?
#
loop_
_entity_poly.entity_id
_entity_poly.type
_entity_poly.pdbx_seq_one_letter_code
_entity_poly.pdbx_strand_id
1 'polypeptide(L)'
;DSNLVFLIDVSGSMDESNKLPLLVKSFKQLTENLTAKDSISIVTYADGVETVLSGAKGSEKEKIFDALDSLMAGGSTNGEGGIQKAYEVAKNHFIKGGINRVILATDGDLNVGISEPDELQRFIEEKRKTDIYLSVLGFGEGNLQDDNLERLANYGNGNYSYIDSLLEAKKVLVEEMGSTLVTVADDVKLQIEFNPANVNAYRLVGYENRMLNDSDFADDTKDAAEIGAGHSVVAMYEI
;
A
#
# COMPACT_ATOMS: atom_id res chain seq x y z
N ASP A 1 -4.18 -1.83 -17.71
CA ASP A 1 -4.42 -0.37 -17.57
C ASP A 1 -4.58 -0.05 -16.08
N SER A 2 -3.73 0.82 -15.54
CA SER A 2 -3.74 1.16 -14.12
C SER A 2 -3.85 2.66 -13.89
N ASN A 3 -4.54 3.04 -12.83
CA ASN A 3 -4.60 4.39 -12.27
C ASN A 3 -3.93 4.35 -10.91
N LEU A 4 -2.71 4.85 -10.83
CA LEU A 4 -1.87 4.84 -9.65
C LEU A 4 -1.75 6.26 -9.08
N VAL A 5 -2.11 6.44 -7.83
CA VAL A 5 -1.94 7.69 -7.10
C VAL A 5 -0.87 7.49 -6.04
N PHE A 6 0.28 8.12 -6.21
CA PHE A 6 1.33 8.17 -5.20
C PHE A 6 0.97 9.23 -4.16
N LEU A 7 0.66 8.78 -2.96
CA LEU A 7 0.46 9.63 -1.78
C LEU A 7 1.76 9.63 -0.98
N ILE A 8 2.47 10.74 -1.00
CA ILE A 8 3.84 10.82 -0.49
C ILE A 8 3.89 11.73 0.73
N ASP A 9 4.40 11.17 1.82
CA ASP A 9 4.83 11.93 2.97
C ASP A 9 6.06 12.77 2.60
N VAL A 10 5.94 14.09 2.76
CA VAL A 10 7.06 15.02 2.61
C VAL A 10 7.29 15.83 3.90
N SER A 11 6.89 15.29 5.05
CA SER A 11 7.18 15.89 6.35
C SER A 11 8.68 15.96 6.63
N GLY A 12 9.08 16.76 7.63
CA GLY A 12 10.50 16.97 7.95
C GLY A 12 11.26 15.71 8.31
N SER A 13 10.59 14.70 8.87
CA SER A 13 11.18 13.38 9.18
C SER A 13 11.63 12.60 7.96
N MET A 14 11.07 12.91 6.78
CA MET A 14 11.40 12.27 5.50
C MET A 14 12.72 12.73 4.86
N ASP A 15 13.45 13.68 5.43
CA ASP A 15 14.68 14.27 4.85
C ASP A 15 15.92 13.34 4.87
N GLU A 16 15.82 12.15 5.44
CA GLU A 16 16.91 11.19 5.48
C GLU A 16 17.11 10.45 4.14
N SER A 17 18.35 10.04 3.84
CA SER A 17 18.74 9.42 2.56
C SER A 17 18.01 8.11 2.25
N ASN A 18 17.58 7.37 3.29
CA ASN A 18 16.82 6.13 3.21
C ASN A 18 15.30 6.34 3.26
N LYS A 19 14.81 7.58 3.17
CA LYS A 19 13.41 7.97 3.14
C LYS A 19 13.03 8.64 1.82
N LEU A 20 12.74 9.95 1.78
CA LEU A 20 12.31 10.63 0.55
C LEU A 20 13.28 10.45 -0.64
N PRO A 21 14.61 10.55 -0.50
CA PRO A 21 15.52 10.29 -1.61
C PRO A 21 15.47 8.86 -2.13
N LEU A 22 15.31 7.85 -1.26
CA LEU A 22 15.12 6.45 -1.65
C LEU A 22 13.77 6.26 -2.34
N LEU A 23 12.71 6.84 -1.79
CA LEU A 23 11.35 6.81 -2.33
C LEU A 23 11.31 7.36 -3.77
N VAL A 24 11.88 8.53 -4.01
CA VAL A 24 11.95 9.16 -5.35
C VAL A 24 12.62 8.21 -6.36
N LYS A 25 13.75 7.61 -5.99
CA LYS A 25 14.42 6.62 -6.84
C LYS A 25 13.57 5.39 -7.10
N SER A 26 12.87 4.91 -6.07
CA SER A 26 11.99 3.75 -6.14
C SER A 26 10.81 3.97 -7.08
N PHE A 27 10.15 5.11 -6.96
CA PHE A 27 9.02 5.46 -7.84
C PHE A 27 9.45 5.75 -9.29
N LYS A 28 10.65 6.26 -9.50
CA LYS A 28 11.22 6.34 -10.86
C LYS A 28 11.40 4.95 -11.48
N GLN A 29 11.91 3.97 -10.71
CA GLN A 29 12.03 2.59 -11.19
C GLN A 29 10.68 1.97 -11.54
N LEU A 30 9.66 2.17 -10.70
CA LEU A 30 8.30 1.74 -11.02
C LEU A 30 7.81 2.41 -12.31
N THR A 31 7.99 3.72 -12.42
CA THR A 31 7.54 4.52 -13.57
C THR A 31 8.13 4.01 -14.88
N GLU A 32 9.38 3.56 -14.92
CA GLU A 32 10.01 3.03 -16.14
C GLU A 32 9.21 1.87 -16.77
N ASN A 33 8.51 1.08 -15.99
CA ASN A 33 7.71 -0.07 -16.43
C ASN A 33 6.29 0.29 -16.86
N LEU A 34 5.84 1.51 -16.63
CA LEU A 34 4.49 1.96 -16.97
C LEU A 34 4.37 2.33 -18.45
N THR A 35 3.17 2.27 -18.96
CA THR A 35 2.85 2.47 -20.39
C THR A 35 1.91 3.68 -20.57
N ALA A 36 1.58 4.00 -21.84
CA ALA A 36 0.60 5.04 -22.15
C ALA A 36 -0.84 4.70 -21.69
N LYS A 37 -1.09 3.46 -21.29
CA LYS A 37 -2.37 3.01 -20.77
C LYS A 37 -2.52 3.23 -19.27
N ASP A 38 -1.42 3.50 -18.59
CA ASP A 38 -1.37 3.74 -17.17
C ASP A 38 -1.44 5.24 -16.89
N SER A 39 -2.15 5.62 -15.82
CA SER A 39 -2.32 6.99 -15.34
C SER A 39 -1.61 7.14 -14.01
N ILE A 40 -0.81 8.21 -13.85
CA ILE A 40 -0.06 8.51 -12.65
C ILE A 40 -0.47 9.87 -12.10
N SER A 41 -0.75 9.90 -10.80
CA SER A 41 -0.91 11.12 -10.04
C SER A 41 0.01 11.12 -8.83
N ILE A 42 0.44 12.29 -8.40
CA ILE A 42 1.28 12.48 -7.21
C ILE A 42 0.59 13.50 -6.30
N VAL A 43 0.29 13.07 -5.10
CA VAL A 43 -0.25 13.88 -4.01
C VAL A 43 0.77 13.86 -2.88
N THR A 44 1.09 15.00 -2.33
CA THR A 44 1.98 15.14 -1.17
C THR A 44 1.22 15.65 0.03
N TYR A 45 1.69 15.29 1.21
CA TYR A 45 1.20 15.84 2.48
C TYR A 45 2.35 16.13 3.45
N ALA A 46 2.22 17.24 4.15
CA ALA A 46 3.03 17.69 5.28
C ALA A 46 2.19 18.67 6.12
N ASP A 47 2.55 19.96 6.22
CA ASP A 47 1.68 21.02 6.80
C ASP A 47 0.37 21.19 6.02
N GLY A 48 0.43 20.96 4.72
CA GLY A 48 -0.69 21.01 3.78
C GLY A 48 -0.73 19.79 2.88
N VAL A 49 -1.72 19.78 1.99
CA VAL A 49 -1.88 18.73 0.98
C VAL A 49 -1.83 19.36 -0.39
N GLU A 50 -1.00 18.82 -1.27
CA GLU A 50 -0.82 19.32 -2.63
C GLU A 50 -0.96 18.20 -3.66
N THR A 51 -1.57 18.52 -4.80
CA THR A 51 -1.55 17.64 -5.98
C THR A 51 -0.47 18.12 -6.93
N VAL A 52 0.71 17.49 -6.84
CA VAL A 52 1.91 17.85 -7.63
C VAL A 52 1.75 17.44 -9.09
N LEU A 53 1.11 16.30 -9.32
CA LEU A 53 0.86 15.76 -10.66
C LEU A 53 -0.54 15.08 -10.68
N SER A 54 -1.31 15.30 -11.75
CA SER A 54 -2.64 14.70 -11.89
C SER A 54 -2.81 14.07 -13.27
N GLY A 55 -3.06 12.75 -13.29
CA GLY A 55 -3.43 11.99 -14.46
C GLY A 55 -2.43 11.99 -15.62
N ALA A 56 -1.14 12.09 -15.35
CA ALA A 56 -0.11 11.95 -16.37
C ALA A 56 -0.08 10.51 -16.91
N LYS A 57 0.10 10.34 -18.22
CA LYS A 57 0.27 8.99 -18.78
C LYS A 57 1.60 8.40 -18.32
N GLY A 58 1.63 7.10 -18.04
CA GLY A 58 2.85 6.39 -17.67
C GLY A 58 3.97 6.46 -18.71
N SER A 59 3.66 6.84 -19.96
CA SER A 59 4.64 7.12 -21.02
C SER A 59 5.27 8.52 -20.93
N GLU A 60 4.70 9.45 -20.16
CA GLU A 60 5.22 10.82 -19.95
C GLU A 60 6.30 10.82 -18.86
N LYS A 61 7.36 10.01 -19.05
CA LYS A 61 8.39 9.73 -18.04
C LYS A 61 9.05 11.01 -17.50
N GLU A 62 9.48 11.90 -18.38
CA GLU A 62 10.14 13.15 -17.99
C GLU A 62 9.26 13.98 -17.06
N LYS A 63 7.98 14.15 -17.41
CA LYS A 63 7.03 14.90 -16.60
C LYS A 63 6.81 14.29 -15.20
N ILE A 64 6.78 12.95 -15.12
CA ILE A 64 6.64 12.24 -13.84
C ILE A 64 7.94 12.37 -13.05
N PHE A 65 9.10 12.25 -13.69
CA PHE A 65 10.39 12.39 -13.03
C PHE A 65 10.62 13.80 -12.51
N ASP A 66 10.31 14.84 -13.29
CA ASP A 66 10.38 16.24 -12.85
C ASP A 66 9.51 16.49 -11.61
N ALA A 67 8.29 15.95 -11.61
CA ALA A 67 7.40 16.04 -10.46
C ALA A 67 7.98 15.34 -9.22
N LEU A 68 8.56 14.15 -9.38
CA LEU A 68 9.23 13.43 -8.28
C LEU A 68 10.49 14.17 -7.80
N ASP A 69 11.28 14.74 -8.70
CA ASP A 69 12.51 15.49 -8.35
C ASP A 69 12.22 16.84 -7.69
N SER A 70 11.02 17.38 -7.87
CA SER A 70 10.60 18.63 -7.22
C SER A 70 10.23 18.46 -5.74
N LEU A 71 10.09 17.21 -5.26
CA LEU A 71 9.68 16.94 -3.88
C LEU A 71 10.79 17.31 -2.88
N MET A 72 10.39 18.02 -1.84
CA MET A 72 11.29 18.44 -0.75
C MET A 72 10.63 18.10 0.59
N ALA A 73 11.43 17.53 1.49
CA ALA A 73 10.97 17.24 2.83
C ALA A 73 10.93 18.52 3.69
N GLY A 74 9.89 18.67 4.50
CA GLY A 74 9.72 19.78 5.43
C GLY A 74 8.30 19.85 6.01
N GLY A 75 8.15 20.57 7.12
CA GLY A 75 6.86 20.75 7.78
C GLY A 75 6.44 19.62 8.71
N SER A 76 5.19 19.66 9.14
CA SER A 76 4.53 18.68 10.02
C SER A 76 3.81 17.59 9.20
N THR A 77 2.95 16.79 9.83
CA THR A 77 2.30 15.65 9.16
C THR A 77 0.77 15.77 9.23
N ASN A 78 0.11 15.99 8.08
CA ASN A 78 -1.35 15.98 7.93
C ASN A 78 -1.78 14.79 7.06
N GLY A 79 -1.68 13.59 7.59
CA GLY A 79 -1.93 12.35 6.85
C GLY A 79 -3.39 12.17 6.42
N GLU A 80 -4.36 12.60 7.26
CA GLU A 80 -5.80 12.48 6.92
C GLU A 80 -6.16 13.23 5.64
N GLY A 81 -5.82 14.50 5.58
CA GLY A 81 -6.09 15.32 4.39
C GLY A 81 -5.42 14.74 3.15
N GLY A 82 -4.21 14.17 3.31
CA GLY A 82 -3.50 13.47 2.24
C GLY A 82 -4.27 12.28 1.70
N ILE A 83 -4.73 11.39 2.59
CA ILE A 83 -5.50 10.19 2.21
C ILE A 83 -6.80 10.58 1.51
N GLN A 84 -7.56 11.52 2.06
CA GLN A 84 -8.80 12.00 1.45
C GLN A 84 -8.56 12.55 0.04
N LYS A 85 -7.51 13.36 -0.13
CA LYS A 85 -7.15 13.95 -1.43
C LYS A 85 -6.69 12.91 -2.44
N ALA A 86 -5.90 11.93 -2.02
CA ALA A 86 -5.46 10.86 -2.89
C ALA A 86 -6.63 10.04 -3.44
N TYR A 87 -7.62 9.70 -2.61
CA TYR A 87 -8.83 9.02 -3.08
C TYR A 87 -9.70 9.88 -3.98
N GLU A 88 -9.79 11.20 -3.75
CA GLU A 88 -10.47 12.13 -4.66
C GLU A 88 -9.79 12.10 -6.04
N VAL A 89 -8.46 12.20 -6.07
CA VAL A 89 -7.67 12.16 -7.32
C VAL A 89 -7.81 10.81 -8.01
N ALA A 90 -7.75 9.70 -7.26
CA ALA A 90 -7.96 8.36 -7.80
C ALA A 90 -9.34 8.19 -8.44
N LYS A 91 -10.39 8.74 -7.82
CA LYS A 91 -11.75 8.73 -8.37
C LYS A 91 -11.86 9.54 -9.66
N ASN A 92 -11.18 10.68 -9.75
CA ASN A 92 -11.21 11.55 -10.95
C ASN A 92 -10.58 10.89 -12.19
N HIS A 93 -9.64 9.96 -11.97
CA HIS A 93 -8.93 9.21 -13.01
C HIS A 93 -9.31 7.72 -13.04
N PHE A 94 -10.45 7.36 -12.46
CA PHE A 94 -10.89 5.98 -12.32
C PHE A 94 -10.98 5.26 -13.66
N ILE A 95 -10.37 4.08 -13.76
CA ILE A 95 -10.40 3.22 -14.93
C ILE A 95 -11.33 2.03 -14.65
N LYS A 96 -12.49 2.02 -15.31
CA LYS A 96 -13.44 0.92 -15.15
C LYS A 96 -12.87 -0.39 -15.70
N GLY A 97 -12.82 -1.42 -14.86
CA GLY A 97 -12.23 -2.72 -15.20
C GLY A 97 -10.71 -2.69 -15.27
N GLY A 98 -10.07 -1.60 -14.87
CA GLY A 98 -8.64 -1.47 -14.65
C GLY A 98 -8.30 -1.49 -13.17
N ILE A 99 -7.03 -1.31 -12.86
CA ILE A 99 -6.50 -1.27 -11.51
C ILE A 99 -6.53 0.18 -11.03
N ASN A 100 -7.20 0.45 -9.92
CA ASN A 100 -7.23 1.77 -9.29
C ASN A 100 -6.64 1.66 -7.89
N ARG A 101 -5.48 2.30 -7.66
CA ARG A 101 -4.75 2.13 -6.41
C ARG A 101 -4.11 3.41 -5.92
N VAL A 102 -4.28 3.68 -4.64
CA VAL A 102 -3.48 4.65 -3.88
C VAL A 102 -2.29 3.90 -3.29
N ILE A 103 -1.10 4.47 -3.43
CA ILE A 103 0.15 3.94 -2.88
C ILE A 103 0.66 4.99 -1.90
N LEU A 104 0.42 4.75 -0.63
CA LEU A 104 0.91 5.61 0.46
C LEU A 104 2.37 5.27 0.76
N ALA A 105 3.22 6.28 0.79
CA ALA A 105 4.62 6.16 1.17
C ALA A 105 4.92 7.09 2.34
N THR A 106 5.38 6.54 3.46
CA THR A 106 5.59 7.25 4.74
C THR A 106 6.72 6.61 5.54
N ASP A 107 7.26 7.32 6.52
CA ASP A 107 8.21 6.78 7.51
C ASP A 107 7.54 6.26 8.79
N GLY A 108 6.22 6.16 8.79
CA GLY A 108 5.43 5.58 9.89
C GLY A 108 4.79 6.59 10.83
N ASP A 109 5.17 7.86 10.79
CA ASP A 109 4.52 8.91 11.60
C ASP A 109 3.27 9.44 10.90
N LEU A 110 2.31 8.55 10.68
CA LEU A 110 0.97 8.92 10.26
C LEU A 110 0.23 9.52 11.47
N ASN A 111 0.59 10.75 11.83
CA ASN A 111 -0.26 11.57 12.68
C ASN A 111 -1.48 11.97 11.85
N VAL A 112 -2.37 11.01 11.71
CA VAL A 112 -3.68 11.22 11.09
C VAL A 112 -4.44 12.07 12.08
N GLY A 113 -4.87 13.25 11.68
CA GLY A 113 -5.68 14.15 12.50
C GLY A 113 -7.07 13.59 12.87
N ILE A 114 -7.38 12.36 12.44
CA ILE A 114 -8.54 11.60 12.90
C ILE A 114 -8.24 11.14 14.31
N SER A 115 -8.95 11.74 15.25
CA SER A 115 -8.80 11.52 16.69
C SER A 115 -9.15 10.09 17.10
N GLU A 116 -9.80 9.33 16.24
CA GLU A 116 -10.26 7.97 16.48
C GLU A 116 -9.81 7.03 15.34
N PRO A 117 -8.97 6.01 15.61
CA PRO A 117 -8.54 5.01 14.63
C PRO A 117 -9.69 4.38 13.84
N ASP A 118 -10.85 4.25 14.46
CA ASP A 118 -12.06 3.67 13.85
C ASP A 118 -12.64 4.52 12.71
N GLU A 119 -12.44 5.84 12.73
CA GLU A 119 -12.94 6.72 11.65
C GLU A 119 -12.12 6.56 10.38
N LEU A 120 -10.80 6.49 10.49
CA LEU A 120 -9.92 6.23 9.35
C LEU A 120 -10.19 4.85 8.73
N GLN A 121 -10.33 3.84 9.59
CA GLN A 121 -10.70 2.50 9.15
C GLN A 121 -11.98 2.53 8.32
N ARG A 122 -13.07 3.09 8.86
CA ARG A 122 -14.36 3.18 8.16
C ARG A 122 -14.24 3.92 6.83
N PHE A 123 -13.49 5.03 6.81
CA PHE A 123 -13.26 5.80 5.58
C PHE A 123 -12.59 4.93 4.50
N ILE A 124 -11.53 4.22 4.85
CA ILE A 124 -10.80 3.36 3.91
C ILE A 124 -11.66 2.17 3.46
N GLU A 125 -12.38 1.52 4.38
CA GLU A 125 -13.32 0.44 4.07
C GLU A 125 -14.47 0.89 3.16
N GLU A 126 -14.94 2.13 3.27
CA GLU A 126 -15.90 2.71 2.32
C GLU A 126 -15.27 2.91 0.94
N LYS A 127 -14.01 3.35 0.89
CA LYS A 127 -13.33 3.60 -0.39
C LYS A 127 -13.00 2.31 -1.14
N ARG A 128 -12.58 1.24 -0.46
CA ARG A 128 -12.32 -0.05 -1.12
C ARG A 128 -13.56 -0.60 -1.83
N LYS A 129 -14.78 -0.33 -1.32
CA LYS A 129 -16.05 -0.69 -1.99
C LYS A 129 -16.27 0.03 -3.33
N THR A 130 -15.43 1.00 -3.67
CA THR A 130 -15.45 1.72 -4.95
C THR A 130 -14.36 1.23 -5.91
N ASP A 131 -13.79 0.05 -5.68
CA ASP A 131 -12.69 -0.54 -6.45
C ASP A 131 -11.42 0.35 -6.49
N ILE A 132 -11.20 1.15 -5.44
CA ILE A 132 -9.96 1.91 -5.24
C ILE A 132 -9.27 1.36 -4.00
N TYR A 133 -8.14 0.70 -4.18
CA TYR A 133 -7.39 0.02 -3.13
C TYR A 133 -6.24 0.86 -2.59
N LEU A 134 -5.78 0.54 -1.38
CA LEU A 134 -4.69 1.24 -0.71
C LEU A 134 -3.55 0.28 -0.38
N SER A 135 -2.38 0.50 -0.97
CA SER A 135 -1.13 -0.13 -0.52
C SER A 135 -0.28 0.86 0.25
N VAL A 136 0.51 0.36 1.19
CA VAL A 136 1.35 1.17 2.06
C VAL A 136 2.81 0.73 1.94
N LEU A 137 3.70 1.69 1.78
CA LEU A 137 5.14 1.51 1.73
C LEU A 137 5.77 2.27 2.91
N GLY A 138 6.40 1.54 3.81
CA GLY A 138 7.17 2.10 4.92
C GLY A 138 8.63 2.34 4.53
N PHE A 139 9.18 3.49 4.91
CA PHE A 139 10.57 3.88 4.66
C PHE A 139 11.26 4.28 5.96
N GLY A 140 12.59 4.11 6.04
CA GLY A 140 13.41 4.52 7.19
C GLY A 140 13.48 3.49 8.31
N GLU A 141 14.37 3.71 9.27
CA GLU A 141 14.60 2.82 10.41
C GLU A 141 14.16 3.50 11.73
N GLY A 142 13.64 2.73 12.67
CA GLY A 142 13.55 3.09 14.11
C GLY A 142 12.20 3.56 14.64
N ASN A 143 11.36 4.26 13.89
CA ASN A 143 10.04 4.74 14.35
C ASN A 143 8.86 4.20 13.53
N LEU A 144 9.10 3.19 12.74
CA LEU A 144 8.07 2.60 11.90
C LEU A 144 7.01 1.92 12.79
N GLN A 145 5.78 2.41 12.74
CA GLN A 145 4.63 1.78 13.40
C GLN A 145 4.05 0.72 12.46
N ASP A 146 4.83 -0.35 12.21
CA ASP A 146 4.51 -1.43 11.26
C ASP A 146 3.08 -1.96 11.43
N ASP A 147 2.66 -2.23 12.67
CA ASP A 147 1.32 -2.76 12.95
C ASP A 147 0.20 -1.84 12.45
N ASN A 148 0.37 -0.52 12.58
CA ASN A 148 -0.63 0.44 12.13
C ASN A 148 -0.64 0.56 10.59
N LEU A 149 0.52 0.56 9.98
CA LEU A 149 0.65 0.64 8.51
C LEU A 149 0.14 -0.62 7.83
N GLU A 150 0.43 -1.80 8.40
CA GLU A 150 -0.10 -3.07 7.92
C GLU A 150 -1.63 -3.11 8.02
N ARG A 151 -2.18 -2.71 9.18
CA ARG A 151 -3.64 -2.63 9.36
C ARG A 151 -4.29 -1.69 8.34
N LEU A 152 -3.67 -0.54 8.09
CA LEU A 152 -4.15 0.43 7.11
C LEU A 152 -4.21 -0.16 5.70
N ALA A 153 -3.16 -0.87 5.28
CA ALA A 153 -3.14 -1.57 4.01
C ALA A 153 -4.22 -2.66 3.92
N ASN A 154 -4.39 -3.44 5.00
CA ASN A 154 -5.41 -4.48 5.07
C ASN A 154 -6.82 -3.91 4.93
N TYR A 155 -7.15 -2.79 5.60
CA TYR A 155 -8.45 -2.12 5.45
C TYR A 155 -8.71 -1.64 4.01
N GLY A 156 -7.65 -1.33 3.27
CA GLY A 156 -7.69 -0.85 1.90
C GLY A 156 -7.59 -1.93 0.82
N ASN A 157 -7.67 -3.21 1.16
CA ASN A 157 -7.42 -4.34 0.24
C ASN A 157 -6.10 -4.18 -0.52
N GLY A 158 -5.05 -3.82 0.19
CA GLY A 158 -3.72 -3.65 -0.36
C GLY A 158 -2.66 -4.35 0.48
N ASN A 159 -1.41 -4.14 0.11
CA ASN A 159 -0.26 -4.75 0.77
C ASN A 159 0.55 -3.70 1.51
N TYR A 160 1.11 -4.09 2.64
CA TYR A 160 2.17 -3.36 3.33
C TYR A 160 3.52 -3.94 2.92
N SER A 161 4.48 -3.07 2.64
CA SER A 161 5.87 -3.46 2.37
C SER A 161 6.82 -2.44 2.98
N TYR A 162 7.89 -2.92 3.59
CA TYR A 162 8.97 -2.08 4.11
C TYR A 162 10.10 -1.97 3.10
N ILE A 163 10.53 -0.76 2.81
CA ILE A 163 11.56 -0.45 1.81
C ILE A 163 12.80 0.13 2.51
N ASP A 164 13.83 -0.69 2.65
CA ASP A 164 15.13 -0.31 3.22
C ASP A 164 16.20 0.00 2.18
N SER A 165 16.00 -0.48 0.95
CA SER A 165 16.98 -0.42 -0.12
C SER A 165 16.35 -0.32 -1.50
N LEU A 166 17.13 0.12 -2.50
CA LEU A 166 16.69 0.10 -3.90
C LEU A 166 16.45 -1.32 -4.42
N LEU A 167 17.10 -2.33 -3.84
CA LEU A 167 16.88 -3.73 -4.22
C LEU A 167 15.50 -4.19 -3.76
N GLU A 168 15.13 -3.89 -2.52
CA GLU A 168 13.79 -4.19 -2.00
C GLU A 168 12.72 -3.37 -2.73
N ALA A 169 12.99 -2.09 -3.00
CA ALA A 169 12.11 -1.26 -3.82
C ALA A 169 11.84 -1.87 -5.19
N LYS A 170 12.88 -2.37 -5.88
CA LYS A 170 12.72 -3.03 -7.16
C LYS A 170 11.87 -4.29 -7.06
N LYS A 171 12.15 -5.12 -6.06
CA LYS A 171 11.37 -6.33 -5.81
C LYS A 171 9.90 -5.99 -5.59
N VAL A 172 9.59 -5.11 -4.65
CA VAL A 172 8.23 -4.74 -4.27
C VAL A 172 7.50 -4.00 -5.41
N LEU A 173 8.11 -2.96 -5.97
CA LEU A 173 7.43 -2.05 -6.91
C LEU A 173 7.47 -2.52 -8.36
N VAL A 174 8.44 -3.33 -8.75
CA VAL A 174 8.59 -3.77 -10.15
C VAL A 174 8.19 -5.23 -10.32
N GLU A 175 8.63 -6.10 -9.42
CA GLU A 175 8.41 -7.54 -9.54
C GLU A 175 7.09 -7.96 -8.88
N GLU A 176 6.84 -7.52 -7.65
CA GLU A 176 5.64 -7.88 -6.88
C GLU A 176 4.43 -7.01 -7.21
N MET A 177 4.58 -5.69 -7.37
CA MET A 177 3.45 -4.84 -7.77
C MET A 177 2.91 -5.17 -9.16
N GLY A 178 3.77 -5.61 -10.09
CA GLY A 178 3.31 -6.15 -11.37
C GLY A 178 2.41 -7.37 -11.19
N SER A 179 2.64 -8.16 -10.16
CA SER A 179 1.85 -9.34 -9.80
C SER A 179 0.69 -9.03 -8.85
N THR A 180 0.87 -8.15 -7.86
CA THR A 180 -0.16 -7.82 -6.86
C THR A 180 -1.18 -6.78 -7.36
N LEU A 181 -0.86 -6.03 -8.42
CA LEU A 181 -1.82 -5.11 -9.04
C LEU A 181 -2.99 -5.84 -9.70
N VAL A 182 -2.80 -7.08 -10.15
CA VAL A 182 -3.87 -7.89 -10.76
C VAL A 182 -4.30 -8.94 -9.73
N THR A 183 -5.35 -8.65 -8.97
CA THR A 183 -5.96 -9.64 -8.09
C THR A 183 -6.50 -10.79 -8.94
N VAL A 184 -6.06 -12.01 -8.66
CA VAL A 184 -6.51 -13.23 -9.34
C VAL A 184 -7.45 -14.05 -8.48
N ALA A 185 -7.43 -13.82 -7.16
CA ALA A 185 -8.35 -14.44 -6.23
C ALA A 185 -8.60 -13.49 -5.04
N ASP A 186 -9.86 -13.27 -4.75
CA ASP A 186 -10.32 -12.53 -3.59
C ASP A 186 -10.74 -13.50 -2.49
N ASP A 187 -10.77 -13.05 -1.24
CA ASP A 187 -11.26 -13.80 -0.08
C ASP A 187 -10.57 -15.15 0.11
N VAL A 188 -9.25 -15.17 -0.07
CA VAL A 188 -8.45 -16.40 0.03
C VAL A 188 -8.22 -16.75 1.50
N LYS A 189 -8.72 -17.92 1.88
CA LYS A 189 -8.61 -18.48 3.23
C LYS A 189 -7.80 -19.79 3.19
N LEU A 190 -6.81 -19.92 4.04
CA LEU A 190 -5.97 -21.12 4.16
C LEU A 190 -6.33 -21.87 5.45
N GLN A 191 -6.73 -23.12 5.32
CA GLN A 191 -6.95 -24.02 6.45
C GLN A 191 -6.01 -25.22 6.36
N ILE A 192 -5.28 -25.48 7.44
CA ILE A 192 -4.33 -26.61 7.53
C ILE A 192 -4.76 -27.51 8.67
N GLU A 193 -4.91 -28.80 8.38
CA GLU A 193 -5.17 -29.85 9.36
C GLU A 193 -3.92 -30.71 9.52
N PHE A 194 -3.39 -30.78 10.73
CA PHE A 194 -2.28 -31.67 11.07
C PHE A 194 -2.80 -33.03 11.54
N ASN A 195 -2.09 -34.11 11.15
CA ASN A 195 -2.42 -35.44 11.62
C ASN A 195 -2.17 -35.56 13.14
N PRO A 196 -3.21 -35.77 13.98
CA PRO A 196 -3.06 -35.80 15.42
C PRO A 196 -2.27 -37.01 15.93
N ALA A 197 -2.02 -38.03 15.10
CA ALA A 197 -1.14 -39.13 15.45
C ALA A 197 0.35 -38.76 15.45
N ASN A 198 0.71 -37.67 14.76
CA ASN A 198 2.11 -37.25 14.58
C ASN A 198 2.40 -35.87 15.18
N VAL A 199 1.38 -35.03 15.37
CA VAL A 199 1.50 -33.64 15.85
C VAL A 199 0.63 -33.46 17.08
N ASN A 200 1.25 -33.24 18.23
CA ASN A 200 0.54 -33.04 19.50
C ASN A 200 0.03 -31.60 19.68
N ALA A 201 0.79 -30.64 19.18
CA ALA A 201 0.45 -29.24 19.25
C ALA A 201 1.13 -28.49 18.09
N TYR A 202 0.54 -27.39 17.67
CA TYR A 202 1.11 -26.50 16.66
C TYR A 202 0.65 -25.06 16.93
N ARG A 203 1.43 -24.10 16.42
CA ARG A 203 1.01 -22.71 16.37
C ARG A 203 1.46 -22.07 15.07
N LEU A 204 0.65 -21.16 14.55
CA LEU A 204 1.04 -20.29 13.44
C LEU A 204 2.13 -19.31 13.90
N VAL A 205 3.14 -19.09 13.08
CA VAL A 205 4.22 -18.13 13.32
C VAL A 205 4.01 -16.94 12.37
N GLY A 206 3.73 -15.77 12.92
CA GLY A 206 3.30 -14.61 12.17
C GLY A 206 1.81 -14.69 11.76
N TYR A 207 1.32 -13.65 11.11
CA TYR A 207 -0.08 -13.51 10.69
C TYR A 207 -1.11 -13.58 11.84
N GLU A 208 -0.74 -13.27 13.08
CA GLU A 208 -1.62 -13.31 14.24
C GLU A 208 -2.84 -12.40 14.08
N ASN A 209 -2.68 -11.29 13.35
CA ASN A 209 -3.75 -10.35 13.02
C ASN A 209 -4.69 -10.82 11.89
N ARG A 210 -4.37 -11.95 11.24
CA ARG A 210 -5.16 -12.56 10.14
C ARG A 210 -5.73 -13.93 10.49
N MET A 211 -5.68 -14.32 11.76
CA MET A 211 -6.25 -15.61 12.19
C MET A 211 -7.78 -15.56 12.13
N LEU A 212 -8.36 -16.57 11.50
CA LEU A 212 -9.80 -16.79 11.43
C LEU A 212 -10.18 -17.94 12.39
N ASN A 213 -11.38 -17.87 12.95
CA ASN A 213 -11.93 -19.02 13.65
C ASN A 213 -12.40 -20.07 12.64
N ASP A 214 -12.49 -21.33 13.04
CA ASP A 214 -12.96 -22.42 12.16
C ASP A 214 -14.33 -22.14 11.54
N SER A 215 -15.23 -21.46 12.28
CA SER A 215 -16.55 -21.03 11.80
C SER A 215 -16.49 -19.98 10.70
N ASP A 216 -15.44 -19.18 10.67
CA ASP A 216 -15.29 -18.06 9.73
C ASP A 216 -14.75 -18.52 8.36
N PHE A 217 -14.19 -19.75 8.30
CA PHE A 217 -13.64 -20.28 7.05
C PHE A 217 -14.71 -20.48 5.97
N ALA A 218 -15.90 -20.89 6.33
CA ALA A 218 -17.03 -21.09 5.41
C ALA A 218 -17.95 -19.87 5.29
N ASP A 219 -17.64 -18.76 5.95
CA ASP A 219 -18.43 -17.53 5.92
C ASP A 219 -17.85 -16.57 4.88
N ASP A 220 -18.51 -16.47 3.72
CA ASP A 220 -18.12 -15.57 2.62
C ASP A 220 -18.32 -14.07 2.95
N THR A 221 -18.92 -13.74 4.09
CA THR A 221 -19.04 -12.35 4.56
C THR A 221 -17.82 -11.91 5.36
N LYS A 222 -16.95 -12.84 5.73
CA LYS A 222 -15.69 -12.58 6.42
C LYS A 222 -14.60 -12.33 5.40
N ASP A 223 -14.20 -11.08 5.35
CA ASP A 223 -13.11 -10.61 4.53
C ASP A 223 -11.79 -11.34 4.86
N ALA A 224 -11.05 -11.74 3.84
CA ALA A 224 -9.78 -12.45 3.97
C ALA A 224 -8.73 -11.84 3.02
N ALA A 225 -7.69 -12.59 2.66
CA ALA A 225 -6.60 -12.06 1.85
C ALA A 225 -6.90 -12.12 0.34
N GLU A 226 -6.44 -11.11 -0.40
CA GLU A 226 -6.39 -11.12 -1.85
C GLU A 226 -5.04 -11.69 -2.31
N ILE A 227 -5.06 -12.44 -3.40
CA ILE A 227 -3.85 -12.93 -4.07
C ILE A 227 -3.75 -12.34 -5.47
N GLY A 228 -2.61 -11.70 -5.73
CA GLY A 228 -2.28 -11.19 -7.05
C GLY A 228 -1.61 -12.22 -7.96
N ALA A 229 -1.58 -11.94 -9.27
CA ALA A 229 -0.97 -12.82 -10.26
C ALA A 229 0.53 -13.04 -9.98
N GLY A 230 0.93 -14.29 -9.79
CA GLY A 230 2.33 -14.65 -9.48
C GLY A 230 2.76 -14.41 -8.02
N HIS A 231 1.86 -13.98 -7.15
CA HIS A 231 2.14 -13.83 -5.72
C HIS A 231 2.29 -15.19 -5.04
N SER A 232 3.26 -15.27 -4.10
CA SER A 232 3.49 -16.45 -3.27
C SER A 232 3.29 -16.10 -1.80
N VAL A 233 2.55 -16.93 -1.08
CA VAL A 233 2.33 -16.79 0.36
C VAL A 233 2.96 -17.97 1.08
N VAL A 234 3.68 -17.68 2.17
CA VAL A 234 4.29 -18.71 3.02
C VAL A 234 3.63 -18.67 4.39
N ALA A 235 2.95 -19.73 4.77
CA ALA A 235 2.48 -19.94 6.14
C ALA A 235 3.45 -20.85 6.90
N MET A 236 3.96 -20.37 8.03
CA MET A 236 4.94 -21.09 8.85
C MET A 236 4.28 -21.55 10.15
N TYR A 237 4.51 -22.80 10.52
CA TYR A 237 4.00 -23.37 11.77
C TYR A 237 5.13 -23.97 12.58
N GLU A 238 5.11 -23.72 13.87
CA GLU A 238 5.89 -24.46 14.86
C GLU A 238 5.06 -25.67 15.30
N ILE A 239 5.66 -26.86 15.30
CA ILE A 239 5.03 -28.15 15.67
C ILE A 239 5.88 -28.90 16.69
#